data_0c9c7067a4d24b1633ebc5a19edb952b
#
_entry.id   0c9c7067a4d24b1633ebc5a19edb952b
#
_cell.length_a   1.000
_cell.length_b   1.000
_cell.length_c   1.000
_cell.angle_alpha   90.00
_cell.angle_beta   90.00
_cell.angle_gamma   90.00
#
_symmetry.space_group_name_H-M   'P 1'
#
loop_
_entity.id
_entity.type
_entity.pdbx_description
1 polymer ?
#
loop_
_entity_poly.entity_id
_entity_poly.type
_entity_poly.pdbx_seq_one_letter_code
_entity_poly.pdbx_strand_id
1 'polypeptide(L)'
;MANKQKQMLAVWGNPGGGKTVTAVKLALELSKRKKNVVLVFTDVTAPTLPAVVSEKKLPDASVGELLAAPGMTQEQVLKTCVPCEKNPYISFLGYKAGENVFTHAEYSKEKAVDMLVLLRHIADYVIVDCTSLLTGNVLATTALEVADDVLRVCSCDLKAISYFSSYLSLVADRKFKPEQHIKVLSNTRPYQGGSEYENSFGGVKYRLPY
;
A
#
# COMPACT_ATOMS: atom_id res chain seq x y z
N MET A 1 17.76 5.78 -25.20
CA MET A 1 16.41 5.55 -24.61
C MET A 1 16.59 5.52 -23.12
N ALA A 2 16.03 6.48 -22.38
CA ALA A 2 16.15 6.51 -20.92
C ALA A 2 15.50 5.22 -20.35
N ASN A 3 16.28 4.49 -19.57
CA ASN A 3 15.85 3.28 -18.90
C ASN A 3 14.64 3.66 -18.01
N LYS A 4 13.44 3.24 -18.39
CA LYS A 4 12.19 3.59 -17.71
C LYS A 4 12.22 2.90 -16.35
N GLN A 5 12.65 3.62 -15.32
CA GLN A 5 12.80 3.10 -13.98
C GLN A 5 11.42 2.67 -13.47
N LYS A 6 11.25 1.38 -13.25
CA LYS A 6 10.05 0.81 -12.64
C LYS A 6 10.05 1.21 -11.17
N GLN A 7 8.95 1.78 -10.69
CA GLN A 7 8.88 2.40 -9.38
C GLN A 7 7.91 1.68 -8.45
N MET A 8 8.30 1.56 -7.18
CA MET A 8 7.44 1.07 -6.11
C MET A 8 7.16 2.17 -5.09
N LEU A 9 5.89 2.35 -4.78
CA LEU A 9 5.39 3.30 -3.80
C LEU A 9 4.70 2.55 -2.67
N ALA A 10 5.09 2.78 -1.43
CA ALA A 10 4.35 2.33 -0.26
C ALA A 10 3.51 3.48 0.30
N VAL A 11 2.24 3.23 0.56
CA VAL A 11 1.31 4.21 1.15
C VAL A 11 0.95 3.73 2.55
N TRP A 12 1.43 4.43 3.57
CA TRP A 12 1.25 4.08 4.98
C TRP A 12 0.74 5.27 5.78
N GLY A 13 0.05 5.00 6.89
CA GLY A 13 -0.45 6.06 7.78
C GLY A 13 -1.45 5.55 8.79
N ASN A 14 -2.06 6.46 9.54
CA ASN A 14 -3.00 6.15 10.59
C ASN A 14 -4.30 5.49 10.06
N PRO A 15 -5.02 4.72 10.91
CA PRO A 15 -6.34 4.18 10.57
C PRO A 15 -7.29 5.31 10.17
N GLY A 16 -8.08 5.10 9.12
CA GLY A 16 -9.02 6.10 8.62
C GLY A 16 -8.38 7.32 7.93
N GLY A 17 -7.04 7.36 7.81
CA GLY A 17 -6.30 8.47 7.21
C GLY A 17 -6.42 8.62 5.70
N GLY A 18 -7.19 7.78 5.00
CA GLY A 18 -7.37 7.87 3.55
C GLY A 18 -6.26 7.23 2.73
N LYS A 19 -5.47 6.31 3.29
CA LYS A 19 -4.39 5.58 2.59
C LYS A 19 -4.88 4.93 1.30
N THR A 20 -5.87 4.05 1.40
CA THR A 20 -6.46 3.34 0.26
C THR A 20 -6.98 4.29 -0.81
N VAL A 21 -7.68 5.35 -0.41
CA VAL A 21 -8.18 6.38 -1.33
C VAL A 21 -7.01 7.08 -2.03
N THR A 22 -5.96 7.40 -1.30
CA THR A 22 -4.74 8.01 -1.86
C THR A 22 -4.06 7.06 -2.85
N ALA A 23 -3.89 5.79 -2.48
CA ALA A 23 -3.29 4.77 -3.33
C ALA A 23 -4.08 4.57 -4.64
N VAL A 24 -5.42 4.49 -4.55
CA VAL A 24 -6.30 4.37 -5.73
C VAL A 24 -6.24 5.61 -6.61
N LYS A 25 -6.26 6.82 -6.02
CA LYS A 25 -6.14 8.07 -6.80
C LYS A 25 -4.80 8.16 -7.53
N LEU A 26 -3.70 7.75 -6.89
CA LEU A 26 -2.38 7.68 -7.54
C LEU A 26 -2.37 6.68 -8.70
N ALA A 27 -2.95 5.48 -8.52
CA ALA A 27 -3.07 4.49 -9.59
C ALA A 27 -3.87 5.06 -10.78
N LEU A 28 -4.98 5.77 -10.51
CA LEU A 28 -5.77 6.43 -11.54
C LEU A 28 -4.98 7.52 -12.29
N GLU A 29 -4.22 8.35 -11.59
CA GLU A 29 -3.40 9.39 -12.24
C GLU A 29 -2.28 8.80 -13.11
N LEU A 30 -1.65 7.72 -12.65
CA LEU A 30 -0.63 7.02 -13.44
C LEU A 30 -1.24 6.34 -14.68
N SER A 31 -2.42 5.76 -14.54
CA SER A 31 -3.13 5.11 -15.66
C SER A 31 -3.53 6.09 -16.77
N LYS A 32 -3.88 7.35 -16.44
CA LYS A 32 -4.11 8.42 -17.44
C LYS A 32 -2.88 8.66 -18.32
N ARG A 33 -1.68 8.38 -17.78
CA ARG A 33 -0.40 8.44 -18.51
C ARG A 33 -0.04 7.12 -19.19
N LYS A 34 -1.02 6.20 -19.34
CA LYS A 34 -0.86 4.86 -19.93
C LYS A 34 0.24 4.03 -19.25
N LYS A 35 0.34 4.15 -17.92
CA LYS A 35 1.25 3.32 -17.11
C LYS A 35 0.50 2.14 -16.55
N ASN A 36 1.10 0.96 -16.65
CA ASN A 36 0.59 -0.23 -16.01
C ASN A 36 0.89 -0.17 -14.50
N VAL A 37 -0.14 -0.28 -13.68
CA VAL A 37 -0.07 -0.17 -12.23
C VAL A 37 -0.62 -1.43 -11.59
N VAL A 38 0.13 -2.03 -10.68
CA VAL A 38 -0.41 -3.04 -9.76
C VAL A 38 -0.58 -2.39 -8.38
N LEU A 39 -1.82 -2.42 -7.89
CA LEU A 39 -2.18 -1.95 -6.55
C LEU A 39 -2.32 -3.14 -5.62
N VAL A 40 -1.46 -3.21 -4.61
CA VAL A 40 -1.39 -4.30 -3.63
C VAL A 40 -2.02 -3.85 -2.32
N PHE A 41 -3.03 -4.59 -1.85
CA PHE A 41 -3.69 -4.36 -0.56
C PHE A 41 -3.13 -5.32 0.48
N THR A 42 -2.52 -4.80 1.53
CA THR A 42 -1.86 -5.63 2.56
C THR A 42 -2.73 -5.85 3.80
N ASP A 43 -3.90 -5.24 3.89
CA ASP A 43 -4.76 -5.36 5.07
C ASP A 43 -5.48 -6.71 5.06
N VAL A 44 -5.10 -7.59 6.00
CA VAL A 44 -5.73 -8.89 6.23
C VAL A 44 -6.83 -8.80 7.29
N THR A 45 -6.87 -7.74 8.09
CA THR A 45 -7.90 -7.52 9.12
C THR A 45 -9.22 -7.08 8.48
N ALA A 46 -9.12 -6.22 7.46
CA ALA A 46 -10.25 -5.78 6.65
C ALA A 46 -9.86 -5.81 5.16
N PRO A 47 -9.91 -6.99 4.51
CA PRO A 47 -9.51 -7.17 3.12
C PRO A 47 -10.18 -6.17 2.18
N THR A 48 -9.38 -5.40 1.45
CA THR A 48 -9.86 -4.33 0.56
C THR A 48 -10.25 -4.84 -0.82
N LEU A 49 -9.65 -5.94 -1.28
CA LEU A 49 -9.89 -6.48 -2.62
C LEU A 49 -11.39 -6.72 -2.90
N PRO A 50 -12.20 -7.32 -1.99
CA PRO A 50 -13.62 -7.53 -2.21
C PRO A 50 -14.44 -6.23 -2.30
N ALA A 51 -13.92 -5.11 -1.80
CA ALA A 51 -14.60 -3.82 -1.91
C ALA A 51 -14.39 -3.13 -3.27
N VAL A 52 -13.38 -3.53 -4.04
CA VAL A 52 -13.02 -2.92 -5.33
C VAL A 52 -13.24 -3.86 -6.52
N VAL A 53 -13.41 -5.16 -6.26
CA VAL A 53 -13.62 -6.20 -7.28
C VAL A 53 -14.92 -6.94 -6.96
N SER A 54 -15.73 -7.19 -7.99
CA SER A 54 -16.94 -8.00 -7.81
C SER A 54 -16.59 -9.45 -7.45
N GLU A 55 -17.40 -10.08 -6.60
CA GLU A 55 -17.18 -11.45 -6.11
C GLU A 55 -16.96 -12.48 -7.22
N LYS A 56 -17.71 -12.33 -8.34
CA LYS A 56 -17.60 -13.21 -9.54
C LYS A 56 -16.26 -13.14 -10.27
N LYS A 57 -15.43 -12.13 -9.95
CA LYS A 57 -14.14 -11.88 -10.62
C LYS A 57 -12.95 -11.98 -9.66
N LEU A 58 -13.20 -12.39 -8.44
CA LEU A 58 -12.11 -12.68 -7.52
C LEU A 58 -11.26 -13.83 -8.06
N PRO A 59 -9.92 -13.76 -7.94
CA PRO A 59 -9.03 -14.80 -8.42
C PRO A 59 -9.16 -16.07 -7.59
N ASP A 60 -8.75 -17.20 -8.16
CA ASP A 60 -8.73 -18.48 -7.42
C ASP A 60 -7.78 -18.39 -6.21
N ALA A 61 -6.64 -17.74 -6.37
CA ALA A 61 -5.66 -17.52 -5.30
C ALA A 61 -5.67 -16.08 -4.79
N SER A 62 -5.34 -15.89 -3.50
CA SER A 62 -5.12 -14.58 -2.87
C SER A 62 -3.63 -14.27 -2.71
N VAL A 63 -3.33 -13.05 -2.25
CA VAL A 63 -1.97 -12.69 -1.85
C VAL A 63 -1.46 -13.57 -0.70
N GLY A 64 -2.34 -13.99 0.21
CA GLY A 64 -1.99 -14.90 1.32
C GLY A 64 -1.58 -16.29 0.83
N GLU A 65 -2.33 -16.85 -0.13
CA GLU A 65 -2.00 -18.14 -0.75
C GLU A 65 -0.67 -18.07 -1.52
N LEU A 66 -0.43 -16.98 -2.27
CA LEU A 66 0.86 -16.78 -2.95
C LEU A 66 2.04 -16.76 -1.98
N LEU A 67 1.91 -16.02 -0.88
CA LEU A 67 2.98 -15.87 0.10
C LEU A 67 3.22 -17.16 0.92
N ALA A 68 2.16 -17.94 1.17
CA ALA A 68 2.25 -19.23 1.88
C ALA A 68 2.77 -20.37 0.98
N ALA A 69 2.72 -20.23 -0.34
CA ALA A 69 3.16 -21.27 -1.27
C ALA A 69 4.66 -21.60 -1.12
N PRO A 70 5.09 -22.85 -1.38
CA PRO A 70 6.51 -23.25 -1.30
C PRO A 70 7.41 -22.43 -2.25
N GLY A 71 6.91 -22.10 -3.43
CA GLY A 71 7.60 -21.30 -4.44
C GLY A 71 6.63 -20.32 -5.10
N MET A 72 7.17 -19.31 -5.76
CA MET A 72 6.38 -18.28 -6.44
C MET A 72 7.00 -17.99 -7.80
N THR A 73 6.17 -18.04 -8.84
CA THR A 73 6.56 -17.68 -10.21
C THR A 73 5.86 -16.42 -10.67
N GLN A 74 6.43 -15.74 -11.66
CA GLN A 74 5.81 -14.56 -12.26
C GLN A 74 4.41 -14.87 -12.83
N GLU A 75 4.23 -16.08 -13.40
CA GLU A 75 2.94 -16.51 -13.93
C GLU A 75 1.88 -16.65 -12.84
N GLN A 76 2.23 -17.22 -11.68
CA GLN A 76 1.33 -17.33 -10.54
C GLN A 76 0.93 -15.95 -10.01
N VAL A 77 1.89 -15.03 -9.87
CA VAL A 77 1.62 -13.64 -9.45
C VAL A 77 0.68 -12.97 -10.44
N LEU A 78 0.92 -13.14 -11.75
CA LEU A 78 0.09 -12.55 -12.80
C LEU A 78 -1.35 -13.09 -12.78
N LYS A 79 -1.53 -14.40 -12.59
CA LYS A 79 -2.85 -15.04 -12.48
C LYS A 79 -3.64 -14.60 -11.24
N THR A 80 -2.93 -14.23 -10.16
CA THR A 80 -3.56 -13.73 -8.94
C THR A 80 -3.94 -12.24 -9.03
N CYS A 81 -3.32 -11.48 -9.93
CA CYS A 81 -3.68 -10.09 -10.18
C CYS A 81 -5.04 -9.99 -10.89
N VAL A 82 -5.95 -9.19 -10.35
CA VAL A 82 -7.29 -8.96 -10.91
C VAL A 82 -7.29 -7.67 -11.72
N PRO A 83 -7.55 -7.71 -13.04
CA PRO A 83 -7.67 -6.51 -13.83
C PRO A 83 -8.85 -5.64 -13.40
N CYS A 84 -8.66 -4.32 -13.35
CA CYS A 84 -9.75 -3.37 -13.12
C CYS A 84 -10.65 -3.30 -14.36
N GLU A 85 -11.96 -3.58 -14.19
CA GLU A 85 -12.93 -3.59 -15.32
C GLU A 85 -13.00 -2.27 -16.10
N LYS A 86 -12.88 -1.16 -15.36
CA LYS A 86 -13.05 0.18 -15.93
C LYS A 86 -11.74 0.81 -16.40
N ASN A 87 -10.60 0.14 -16.15
CA ASN A 87 -9.29 0.69 -16.47
C ASN A 87 -8.27 -0.41 -16.75
N PRO A 88 -7.93 -0.67 -18.03
CA PRO A 88 -7.03 -1.78 -18.39
C PRO A 88 -5.59 -1.60 -17.94
N TYR A 89 -5.23 -0.42 -17.45
CA TYR A 89 -3.89 -0.14 -16.93
C TYR A 89 -3.74 -0.42 -15.43
N ILE A 90 -4.82 -0.82 -14.74
CA ILE A 90 -4.78 -1.08 -13.29
C ILE A 90 -5.13 -2.54 -13.04
N SER A 91 -4.35 -3.19 -12.19
CA SER A 91 -4.66 -4.50 -11.63
C SER A 91 -4.55 -4.46 -10.11
N PHE A 92 -5.32 -5.30 -9.45
CA PHE A 92 -5.38 -5.40 -8.00
C PHE A 92 -4.81 -6.72 -7.52
N LEU A 93 -4.17 -6.71 -6.36
CA LEU A 93 -3.71 -7.89 -5.65
C LEU A 93 -4.01 -7.72 -4.15
N GLY A 94 -4.61 -8.71 -3.49
CA GLY A 94 -4.98 -8.58 -2.08
C GLY A 94 -5.53 -9.86 -1.48
N TYR A 95 -5.95 -9.75 -0.23
CA TYR A 95 -6.65 -10.81 0.50
C TYR A 95 -8.12 -10.89 0.08
N LYS A 96 -8.70 -12.11 0.12
CA LYS A 96 -10.13 -12.35 -0.14
C LYS A 96 -10.99 -12.12 1.11
N ALA A 97 -12.29 -11.99 0.92
CA ALA A 97 -13.24 -11.96 2.04
C ALA A 97 -13.17 -13.25 2.86
N GLY A 98 -13.20 -13.13 4.18
CA GLY A 98 -13.12 -14.26 5.11
C GLY A 98 -11.70 -14.70 5.45
N GLU A 99 -10.69 -14.21 4.74
CA GLU A 99 -9.30 -14.44 5.13
C GLU A 99 -8.89 -13.60 6.35
N ASN A 100 -8.06 -14.16 7.19
CA ASN A 100 -7.51 -13.52 8.38
C ASN A 100 -6.09 -14.04 8.63
N VAL A 101 -5.45 -13.57 9.68
CA VAL A 101 -4.04 -13.91 10.01
C VAL A 101 -3.78 -15.40 10.24
N PHE A 102 -4.81 -16.20 10.48
CA PHE A 102 -4.70 -17.65 10.70
C PHE A 102 -5.09 -18.48 9.47
N THR A 103 -5.57 -17.83 8.39
CA THR A 103 -6.05 -18.55 7.20
C THR A 103 -4.90 -19.20 6.44
N HIS A 104 -3.74 -18.57 6.42
CA HIS A 104 -2.57 -19.04 5.68
C HIS A 104 -1.39 -19.30 6.61
N ALA A 105 -0.47 -20.15 6.18
CA ALA A 105 0.80 -20.35 6.88
C ALA A 105 1.60 -19.05 6.90
N GLU A 106 2.37 -18.86 7.97
CA GLU A 106 3.32 -17.75 8.07
C GLU A 106 4.32 -17.81 6.92
N TYR A 107 4.69 -16.65 6.42
CA TYR A 107 5.67 -16.50 5.35
C TYR A 107 6.83 -15.60 5.78
N SER A 108 7.97 -15.83 5.20
CA SER A 108 9.18 -15.08 5.52
C SER A 108 9.22 -13.73 4.80
N LYS A 109 10.10 -12.85 5.27
CA LYS A 109 10.38 -11.57 4.62
C LYS A 109 10.90 -11.76 3.19
N GLU A 110 11.73 -12.77 2.97
CA GLU A 110 12.30 -13.09 1.65
C GLU A 110 11.18 -13.35 0.64
N LYS A 111 10.14 -14.11 1.01
CA LYS A 111 8.99 -14.35 0.14
C LYS A 111 8.23 -13.04 -0.20
N ALA A 112 8.09 -12.14 0.78
CA ALA A 112 7.49 -10.84 0.53
C ALA A 112 8.36 -10.00 -0.42
N VAL A 113 9.68 -10.02 -0.27
CA VAL A 113 10.62 -9.36 -1.19
C VAL A 113 10.50 -9.94 -2.59
N ASP A 114 10.52 -11.28 -2.73
CA ASP A 114 10.42 -11.97 -4.02
C ASP A 114 9.14 -11.59 -4.76
N MET A 115 7.99 -11.57 -4.07
CA MET A 115 6.71 -11.14 -4.66
C MET A 115 6.78 -9.68 -5.15
N LEU A 116 7.29 -8.79 -4.32
CA LEU A 116 7.39 -7.36 -4.67
C LEU A 116 8.34 -7.13 -5.85
N VAL A 117 9.44 -7.90 -5.94
CA VAL A 117 10.37 -7.88 -7.08
C VAL A 117 9.70 -8.40 -8.34
N LEU A 118 8.96 -9.52 -8.27
CA LEU A 118 8.20 -10.05 -9.41
C LEU A 118 7.17 -9.04 -9.91
N LEU A 119 6.46 -8.36 -9.02
CA LEU A 119 5.51 -7.30 -9.38
C LEU A 119 6.19 -6.13 -10.11
N ARG A 120 7.40 -5.73 -9.70
CA ARG A 120 8.19 -4.71 -10.41
C ARG A 120 8.55 -5.14 -11.84
N HIS A 121 8.67 -6.44 -12.11
CA HIS A 121 8.89 -6.93 -13.48
C HIS A 121 7.63 -6.90 -14.34
N ILE A 122 6.46 -6.99 -13.73
CA ILE A 122 5.15 -7.07 -14.41
C ILE A 122 4.63 -5.67 -14.76
N ALA A 123 4.79 -4.68 -13.88
CA ALA A 123 4.17 -3.35 -14.02
C ALA A 123 5.20 -2.22 -14.14
N ASP A 124 4.75 -1.04 -14.64
CA ASP A 124 5.54 0.19 -14.59
C ASP A 124 5.61 0.75 -13.18
N TYR A 125 4.50 0.60 -12.41
CA TYR A 125 4.39 1.04 -11.01
C TYR A 125 3.75 -0.05 -10.16
N VAL A 126 4.29 -0.24 -8.96
CA VAL A 126 3.69 -1.03 -7.89
C VAL A 126 3.33 -0.08 -6.78
N ILE A 127 2.05 0.02 -6.42
CA ILE A 127 1.58 0.80 -5.28
C ILE A 127 1.15 -0.18 -4.21
N VAL A 128 1.76 -0.10 -3.03
CA VAL A 128 1.40 -0.95 -1.90
C VAL A 128 0.61 -0.13 -0.89
N ASP A 129 -0.68 -0.42 -0.77
CA ASP A 129 -1.56 0.12 0.27
C ASP A 129 -1.31 -0.65 1.56
N CYS A 130 -0.47 -0.07 2.42
CA CYS A 130 -0.03 -0.69 3.66
C CYS A 130 -1.10 -0.56 4.75
N THR A 131 -1.38 -1.67 5.45
CA THR A 131 -2.19 -1.61 6.67
C THR A 131 -1.59 -0.63 7.68
N SER A 132 -2.43 -0.04 8.52
CA SER A 132 -1.95 0.79 9.65
C SER A 132 -1.30 -0.05 10.74
N LEU A 133 -1.75 -1.30 10.91
CA LEU A 133 -1.20 -2.24 11.86
C LEU A 133 0.02 -2.96 11.27
N LEU A 134 1.22 -2.42 11.51
CA LEU A 134 2.46 -2.99 10.97
C LEU A 134 2.89 -4.26 11.71
N THR A 135 2.55 -4.39 12.99
CA THR A 135 2.91 -5.54 13.81
C THR A 135 2.27 -6.80 13.25
N GLY A 136 3.08 -7.80 12.94
CA GLY A 136 2.62 -9.07 12.37
C GLY A 136 2.26 -9.03 10.88
N ASN A 137 2.38 -7.89 10.21
CA ASN A 137 2.18 -7.79 8.76
C ASN A 137 3.52 -7.68 8.03
N VAL A 138 4.12 -8.83 7.71
CA VAL A 138 5.43 -8.93 7.05
C VAL A 138 5.41 -8.25 5.67
N LEU A 139 4.33 -8.39 4.90
CA LEU A 139 4.23 -7.77 3.58
C LEU A 139 4.26 -6.24 3.66
N ALA A 140 3.47 -5.63 4.56
CA ALA A 140 3.45 -4.18 4.71
C ALA A 140 4.80 -3.63 5.20
N THR A 141 5.42 -4.27 6.21
CA THR A 141 6.74 -3.85 6.71
C THR A 141 7.83 -4.01 5.66
N THR A 142 7.80 -5.09 4.88
CA THR A 142 8.73 -5.29 3.77
C THR A 142 8.54 -4.23 2.69
N ALA A 143 7.30 -3.90 2.34
CA ALA A 143 7.02 -2.85 1.35
C ALA A 143 7.57 -1.49 1.78
N LEU A 144 7.43 -1.10 3.06
CA LEU A 144 8.03 0.14 3.59
C LEU A 144 9.55 0.16 3.50
N GLU A 145 10.20 -1.00 3.60
CA GLU A 145 11.66 -1.10 3.56
C GLU A 145 12.20 -1.04 2.12
N VAL A 146 11.52 -1.72 1.17
CA VAL A 146 12.03 -1.88 -0.21
C VAL A 146 11.46 -0.90 -1.21
N ALA A 147 10.46 -0.10 -0.83
CA ALA A 147 9.88 0.92 -1.71
C ALA A 147 10.91 2.00 -2.07
N ASP A 148 10.77 2.53 -3.29
CA ASP A 148 11.57 3.69 -3.74
C ASP A 148 11.13 4.95 -3.01
N ASP A 149 9.81 5.11 -2.81
CA ASP A 149 9.22 6.21 -2.05
C ASP A 149 8.16 5.67 -1.09
N VAL A 150 8.04 6.31 0.07
CA VAL A 150 6.99 6.05 1.06
C VAL A 150 6.13 7.30 1.25
N LEU A 151 4.84 7.21 0.97
CA LEU A 151 3.87 8.23 1.33
C LEU A 151 3.36 7.96 2.73
N ARG A 152 3.66 8.88 3.67
CA ARG A 152 3.11 8.86 5.03
C ARG A 152 1.86 9.72 5.06
N VAL A 153 0.70 9.08 5.07
CA VAL A 153 -0.61 9.75 5.05
C VAL A 153 -1.09 9.97 6.48
N CYS A 154 -1.24 11.22 6.84
CA CYS A 154 -1.66 11.68 8.16
C CYS A 154 -3.03 12.35 8.03
N SER A 155 -4.06 11.89 8.74
CA SER A 155 -5.33 12.62 8.78
C SER A 155 -5.26 13.83 9.72
N CYS A 156 -6.11 14.82 9.44
CA CYS A 156 -6.20 16.05 10.23
C CYS A 156 -7.09 15.83 11.47
N ASP A 157 -6.63 14.97 12.41
CA ASP A 157 -7.34 14.67 13.65
C ASP A 157 -6.39 14.21 14.77
N LEU A 158 -6.87 14.27 16.02
CA LEU A 158 -6.09 13.92 17.20
C LEU A 158 -5.71 12.43 17.28
N LYS A 159 -6.51 11.54 16.67
CA LYS A 159 -6.18 10.10 16.62
C LYS A 159 -4.96 9.84 15.76
N ALA A 160 -4.77 10.63 14.69
CA ALA A 160 -3.58 10.54 13.86
C ALA A 160 -2.32 10.94 14.67
N ILE A 161 -2.39 12.00 15.44
CA ILE A 161 -1.28 12.42 16.32
C ILE A 161 -0.93 11.29 17.30
N SER A 162 -1.94 10.74 18.00
CA SER A 162 -1.75 9.63 18.93
C SER A 162 -1.15 8.39 18.25
N TYR A 163 -1.66 8.04 17.07
CA TYR A 163 -1.13 6.92 16.29
C TYR A 163 0.36 7.12 15.95
N PHE A 164 0.73 8.27 15.39
CA PHE A 164 2.12 8.50 15.02
C PHE A 164 3.05 8.61 16.22
N SER A 165 2.58 9.15 17.35
CA SER A 165 3.35 9.14 18.60
C SER A 165 3.73 7.72 19.05
N SER A 166 2.84 6.74 18.80
CA SER A 166 3.08 5.33 19.14
C SER A 166 3.85 4.56 18.09
N TYR A 167 3.56 4.80 16.79
CA TYR A 167 4.04 3.94 15.71
C TYR A 167 5.31 4.42 15.02
N LEU A 168 5.71 5.70 15.16
CA LEU A 168 6.93 6.19 14.51
C LEU A 168 8.20 5.48 15.01
N SER A 169 8.23 5.06 16.26
CA SER A 169 9.33 4.28 16.82
C SER A 169 9.54 2.94 16.10
N LEU A 170 8.48 2.31 15.59
CA LEU A 170 8.55 1.03 14.89
C LEU A 170 9.23 1.16 13.51
N VAL A 171 9.18 2.33 12.92
CA VAL A 171 9.79 2.63 11.61
C VAL A 171 10.99 3.57 11.73
N ALA A 172 11.55 3.75 12.93
CA ALA A 172 12.71 4.60 13.17
C ALA A 172 14.03 4.01 12.64
N ASP A 173 14.09 2.70 12.40
CA ASP A 173 15.26 2.04 11.83
C ASP A 173 15.58 2.63 10.45
N ARG A 174 16.88 2.83 10.17
CA ARG A 174 17.40 3.39 8.91
C ARG A 174 16.95 2.64 7.66
N LYS A 175 16.64 1.34 7.78
CA LYS A 175 16.12 0.53 6.66
C LYS A 175 14.79 1.06 6.11
N PHE A 176 13.96 1.70 6.94
CA PHE A 176 12.69 2.31 6.52
C PHE A 176 12.85 3.74 5.97
N LYS A 177 14.04 4.34 6.07
CA LYS A 177 14.35 5.70 5.58
C LYS A 177 13.32 6.76 6.04
N PRO A 178 13.00 6.84 7.34
CA PRO A 178 11.87 7.65 7.84
C PRO A 178 11.96 9.13 7.47
N GLU A 179 13.18 9.67 7.33
CA GLU A 179 13.43 11.06 6.94
C GLU A 179 13.09 11.36 5.47
N GLN A 180 13.07 10.33 4.63
CA GLN A 180 12.77 10.45 3.21
C GLN A 180 11.27 10.25 2.92
N HIS A 181 10.46 9.90 3.94
CA HIS A 181 9.02 9.73 3.74
C HIS A 181 8.36 11.02 3.29
N ILE A 182 7.58 10.94 2.22
CA ILE A 182 6.77 12.04 1.72
C ILE A 182 5.54 12.15 2.62
N LYS A 183 5.53 13.16 3.50
CA LYS A 183 4.42 13.40 4.43
C LYS A 183 3.28 14.10 3.72
N VAL A 184 2.07 13.58 3.90
CA VAL A 184 0.83 14.08 3.28
C VAL A 184 -0.22 14.26 4.36
N LEU A 185 -0.76 15.46 4.50
CA LEU A 185 -1.92 15.72 5.36
C LEU A 185 -3.19 15.48 4.54
N SER A 186 -4.01 14.53 4.96
CA SER A 186 -5.25 14.13 4.29
C SER A 186 -6.49 14.54 5.08
N ASN A 187 -7.66 14.44 4.44
CA ASN A 187 -8.95 14.76 5.03
C ASN A 187 -9.00 16.18 5.61
N THR A 188 -8.30 17.12 4.95
CA THR A 188 -8.30 18.52 5.38
C THR A 188 -9.61 19.19 5.01
N ARG A 189 -10.24 19.84 6.00
CA ARG A 189 -11.47 20.61 5.80
C ARG A 189 -11.20 22.10 6.01
N PRO A 190 -11.94 23.02 5.34
CA PRO A 190 -11.67 24.46 5.42
C PRO A 190 -11.67 25.06 6.84
N TYR A 191 -12.43 24.45 7.76
CA TYR A 191 -12.57 24.91 9.14
C TYR A 191 -11.59 24.25 10.13
N GLN A 192 -10.72 23.34 9.66
CA GLN A 192 -9.73 22.70 10.52
C GLN A 192 -8.42 23.50 10.52
N GLY A 193 -7.79 23.62 11.68
CA GLY A 193 -6.48 24.25 11.86
C GLY A 193 -5.35 23.40 11.27
N GLY A 194 -5.32 23.26 9.94
CA GLY A 194 -4.36 22.38 9.24
C GLY A 194 -2.90 22.66 9.58
N SER A 195 -2.52 23.91 9.85
CA SER A 195 -1.17 24.32 10.22
C SER A 195 -0.70 23.71 11.55
N GLU A 196 -1.61 23.57 12.52
CA GLU A 196 -1.28 22.98 13.83
C GLU A 196 -0.96 21.49 13.68
N TYR A 197 -1.75 20.76 12.87
CA TYR A 197 -1.48 19.36 12.56
C TYR A 197 -0.20 19.19 11.75
N GLU A 198 0.07 20.05 10.78
CA GLU A 198 1.33 20.03 10.04
C GLU A 198 2.54 20.17 10.94
N ASN A 199 2.50 21.12 11.88
CA ASN A 199 3.57 21.32 12.84
C ASN A 199 3.76 20.07 13.73
N SER A 200 2.65 19.45 14.16
CA SER A 200 2.69 18.22 14.96
C SER A 200 3.30 17.03 14.21
N PHE A 201 3.16 16.99 12.86
CA PHE A 201 3.78 15.98 12.01
C PHE A 201 5.21 16.34 11.54
N GLY A 202 5.73 17.49 11.98
CA GLY A 202 7.05 17.98 11.55
C GLY A 202 7.09 18.42 10.10
N GLY A 203 6.04 19.12 9.66
CA GLY A 203 5.83 19.58 8.29
C GLY A 203 5.22 18.52 7.36
N VAL A 204 4.53 18.94 6.32
CA VAL A 204 3.96 18.08 5.28
C VAL A 204 4.31 18.63 3.89
N LYS A 205 4.44 17.74 2.90
CA LYS A 205 4.74 18.12 1.52
C LYS A 205 3.48 18.45 0.73
N TYR A 206 2.39 17.77 1.02
CA TYR A 206 1.11 17.93 0.32
C TYR A 206 -0.07 17.91 1.28
N ARG A 207 -1.13 18.63 0.91
CA ARG A 207 -2.44 18.58 1.56
C ARG A 207 -3.45 17.96 0.59
N LEU A 208 -4.22 16.99 1.06
CA LEU A 208 -5.32 16.40 0.31
C LEU A 208 -6.63 16.79 0.97
N PRO A 209 -7.52 17.48 0.26
CA PRO A 209 -8.83 17.84 0.79
C PRO A 209 -9.69 16.60 1.01
N TYR A 210 -10.69 16.75 1.88
CA TYR A 210 -11.71 15.71 2.14
C TYR A 210 -12.56 15.45 0.90
#